data_a75d5588f4ba6ea92262fe7d28ba6858
#
_entry.id   a75d5588f4ba6ea92262fe7d28ba6858
#
_cell.length_a   1.000
_cell.length_b   1.000
_cell.length_c   1.000
_cell.angle_alpha   90.00
_cell.angle_beta   90.00
_cell.angle_gamma   90.00
#
_symmetry.space_group_name_H-M   'P 1'
#
loop_
_entity.id
_entity.type
_entity.pdbx_description
1 polymer ?
#
loop_
_entity_poly.entity_id
_entity_poly.type
_entity_poly.pdbx_seq_one_letter_code
_entity_poly.pdbx_strand_id
1 'polypeptide(L)'
;MSAPTENCCARRDRVLVFGEEENAQKGGNVAADLRQTDKTTISRHAERGSYDREAAYAILDEGMVAHVGFNSDDGVIVIPMTYARLGDELVLHGAVASRWLSSFEQGRPVSVCVTLLDGLVLAQSAFSHSMNYRSIVCFGVATVVNDEAGKSEAFKAFLDHHIPGRWEDSRQPDAKESGATIVLSVPIDEASIKVRSCPPQDSEKDMGLGYWTGVIPLELTPGEAIPYPAMEPGKDVPDYVRNYARPIRG
;
A
#
# COMPACT_ATOMS: atom_id res chain seq x y z
N MET A 1 -34.93 2.64 23.85
CA MET A 1 -33.68 2.40 24.59
C MET A 1 -32.65 1.99 23.53
N SER A 2 -31.84 2.95 23.13
CA SER A 2 -30.78 2.72 22.11
C SER A 2 -29.64 1.93 22.77
N ALA A 3 -29.34 0.75 22.24
CA ALA A 3 -28.12 0.04 22.59
C ALA A 3 -26.91 0.83 22.07
N PRO A 4 -25.82 0.91 22.83
CA PRO A 4 -24.63 1.59 22.39
C PRO A 4 -24.01 0.80 21.21
N THR A 5 -23.73 1.49 20.12
CA THR A 5 -22.89 0.98 19.02
C THR A 5 -21.47 0.80 19.57
N GLU A 6 -21.18 -0.40 20.05
CA GLU A 6 -19.82 -0.77 20.40
C GLU A 6 -18.92 -0.60 19.16
N ASN A 7 -17.85 0.12 19.38
CA ASN A 7 -16.81 0.42 18.41
C ASN A 7 -16.26 -0.90 17.80
N CYS A 8 -16.58 -1.20 16.56
CA CYS A 8 -16.31 -2.47 15.88
C CYS A 8 -14.81 -2.72 15.58
N CYS A 9 -13.92 -1.87 16.08
CA CYS A 9 -12.46 -1.97 15.91
C CYS A 9 -11.70 -2.79 16.98
N ALA A 10 -12.40 -3.40 17.96
CA ALA A 10 -11.74 -4.06 19.08
C ALA A 10 -12.02 -5.56 19.15
N ARG A 11 -11.42 -6.38 18.29
CA ARG A 11 -11.10 -7.79 18.63
C ARG A 11 -9.82 -8.23 17.91
N ARG A 12 -8.84 -8.57 18.74
CA ARG A 12 -7.53 -9.11 18.37
C ARG A 12 -7.69 -10.53 17.87
N ASP A 13 -7.24 -10.79 16.62
CA ASP A 13 -6.32 -11.87 16.23
C ASP A 13 -6.07 -11.68 14.72
N ARG A 14 -4.87 -11.19 14.37
CA ARG A 14 -4.34 -10.97 13.02
C ARG A 14 -4.90 -9.81 12.19
N VAL A 15 -5.36 -8.74 12.81
CA VAL A 15 -5.67 -7.47 12.12
C VAL A 15 -5.05 -6.34 12.94
N LEU A 16 -4.46 -5.36 12.27
CA LEU A 16 -3.94 -4.14 12.91
C LEU A 16 -5.00 -3.57 13.87
N VAL A 17 -4.77 -3.74 15.16
CA VAL A 17 -5.56 -3.15 16.22
C VAL A 17 -4.94 -1.80 16.53
N PHE A 18 -5.63 -0.73 16.24
CA PHE A 18 -5.31 0.56 16.84
C PHE A 18 -5.68 0.48 18.31
N GLY A 19 -4.67 0.19 19.16
CA GLY A 19 -4.82 0.13 20.61
C GLY A 19 -4.89 1.54 21.17
N GLU A 20 -5.93 1.82 21.94
CA GLU A 20 -5.80 2.80 23.03
C GLU A 20 -4.84 2.20 24.06
N GLU A 21 -3.55 2.46 23.95
CA GLU A 21 -2.61 2.23 25.02
C GLU A 21 -2.40 3.51 25.82
N GLU A 22 -2.69 3.38 27.11
CA GLU A 22 -2.30 4.34 28.13
C GLU A 22 -0.83 4.76 27.96
N ASN A 23 -0.64 6.05 27.97
CA ASN A 23 0.55 6.85 27.92
C ASN A 23 1.67 6.31 28.85
N ALA A 24 2.57 5.50 28.32
CA ALA A 24 3.85 5.19 28.94
C ALA A 24 4.94 5.87 28.11
N GLN A 25 5.43 6.98 28.63
CA GLN A 25 6.57 7.76 28.12
C GLN A 25 7.75 6.84 27.76
N LYS A 26 7.96 6.61 26.45
CA LYS A 26 9.27 6.29 25.90
C LYS A 26 9.60 7.34 24.87
N GLY A 27 10.58 8.19 25.21
CA GLY A 27 11.12 9.23 24.32
C GLY A 27 11.80 8.61 23.08
N GLY A 28 11.03 8.33 22.07
CA GLY A 28 11.43 8.15 20.69
C GLY A 28 10.76 9.27 19.90
N ASN A 29 11.47 9.83 18.92
CA ASN A 29 10.96 10.86 18.03
C ASN A 29 9.80 10.25 17.23
N VAL A 30 8.55 10.40 17.74
CA VAL A 30 7.35 9.93 17.03
C VAL A 30 7.21 10.83 15.81
N ALA A 31 7.28 10.27 14.61
CA ALA A 31 7.03 11.00 13.39
C ALA A 31 5.63 11.66 13.47
N ALA A 32 5.55 12.93 13.09
CA ALA A 32 4.26 13.64 13.12
C ALA A 32 3.24 12.95 12.22
N ASP A 33 1.96 12.97 12.61
CA ASP A 33 0.86 12.47 11.82
C ASP A 33 0.85 13.02 10.38
N LEU A 34 0.18 12.33 9.48
CA LEU A 34 -0.05 12.78 8.12
C LEU A 34 -0.88 14.07 8.10
N ARG A 35 -0.56 14.96 7.19
CA ARG A 35 -1.23 16.24 7.07
C ARG A 35 -2.66 16.08 6.53
N GLN A 36 -3.62 16.45 7.36
CA GLN A 36 -5.02 16.50 6.98
C GLN A 36 -5.31 17.80 6.22
N THR A 37 -5.97 17.67 5.07
CA THR A 37 -6.42 18.78 4.20
C THR A 37 -7.84 18.51 3.73
N ASP A 38 -8.43 19.44 2.99
CA ASP A 38 -9.75 19.24 2.38
C ASP A 38 -9.79 18.01 1.46
N LYS A 39 -8.67 17.69 0.78
CA LYS A 39 -8.57 16.52 -0.11
C LYS A 39 -8.49 15.20 0.66
N THR A 40 -7.86 15.20 1.84
CA THR A 40 -7.64 14.00 2.65
C THR A 40 -8.71 13.81 3.71
N THR A 41 -9.57 14.80 3.94
CA THR A 41 -10.65 14.71 4.93
C THR A 41 -11.69 13.67 4.52
N ILE A 42 -11.83 12.63 5.35
CA ILE A 42 -12.78 11.54 5.15
C ILE A 42 -14.12 11.92 5.78
N SER A 43 -15.11 12.28 4.97
CA SER A 43 -16.45 12.68 5.42
C SER A 43 -17.42 11.50 5.60
N ARG A 44 -17.35 10.50 4.70
CA ARG A 44 -18.22 9.32 4.77
C ARG A 44 -17.53 8.18 5.50
N HIS A 45 -18.17 7.65 6.55
CA HIS A 45 -17.56 6.65 7.43
C HIS A 45 -16.21 7.15 7.99
N ALA A 46 -16.27 8.35 8.61
CA ALA A 46 -15.08 9.00 9.19
C ALA A 46 -14.43 8.15 10.29
N GLU A 47 -15.21 7.31 10.96
CA GLU A 47 -14.74 6.34 11.96
C GLU A 47 -13.76 5.28 11.41
N ARG A 48 -13.67 5.14 10.09
CA ARG A 48 -12.72 4.25 9.40
C ARG A 48 -11.49 4.98 8.93
N GLY A 49 -11.46 6.30 9.08
CA GLY A 49 -10.36 7.16 8.65
C GLY A 49 -9.28 7.27 9.70
N SER A 50 -8.02 7.38 9.27
CA SER A 50 -6.87 7.66 10.12
C SER A 50 -5.84 8.50 9.37
N TYR A 51 -5.02 9.23 10.15
CA TYR A 51 -3.87 10.01 9.66
C TYR A 51 -2.58 9.56 10.35
N ASP A 52 -2.61 8.43 11.04
CA ASP A 52 -1.47 7.84 11.71
C ASP A 52 -0.39 7.44 10.69
N ARG A 53 0.82 7.95 10.85
CA ARG A 53 1.92 7.78 9.89
C ARG A 53 2.46 6.34 9.90
N GLU A 54 2.55 5.72 11.05
CA GLU A 54 3.04 4.33 11.16
C GLU A 54 2.06 3.35 10.52
N ALA A 55 0.76 3.57 10.68
CA ALA A 55 -0.27 2.79 10.00
C ALA A 55 -0.22 2.99 8.47
N ALA A 56 0.10 4.21 8.00
CA ALA A 56 0.33 4.46 6.59
C ALA A 56 1.52 3.67 6.06
N TYR A 57 2.63 3.67 6.78
CA TYR A 57 3.82 2.90 6.41
C TYR A 57 3.54 1.40 6.37
N ALA A 58 2.82 0.86 7.35
CA ALA A 58 2.45 -0.56 7.36
C ALA A 58 1.66 -0.96 6.10
N ILE A 59 0.71 -0.14 5.64
CA ILE A 59 -0.05 -0.39 4.41
C ILE A 59 0.86 -0.29 3.18
N LEU A 60 1.73 0.72 3.13
CA LEU A 60 2.62 0.94 2.02
C LEU A 60 3.72 -0.14 1.93
N ASP A 61 4.26 -0.57 3.07
CA ASP A 61 5.30 -1.60 3.12
C ASP A 61 4.75 -3.00 2.76
N GLU A 62 3.45 -3.26 2.99
CA GLU A 62 2.79 -4.51 2.59
C GLU A 62 2.30 -4.49 1.14
N GLY A 63 1.90 -3.33 0.61
CA GLY A 63 1.39 -3.19 -0.74
C GLY A 63 2.47 -3.40 -1.80
N MET A 64 2.12 -3.92 -2.97
CA MET A 64 3.07 -4.19 -4.06
C MET A 64 2.81 -3.33 -5.30
N VAL A 65 1.58 -2.83 -5.45
CA VAL A 65 1.16 -2.04 -6.62
C VAL A 65 0.43 -0.80 -6.14
N ALA A 66 0.85 0.34 -6.67
CA ALA A 66 0.15 1.61 -6.51
C ALA A 66 -0.58 1.97 -7.80
N HIS A 67 -1.73 2.63 -7.65
CA HIS A 67 -2.43 3.28 -8.76
C HIS A 67 -2.14 4.77 -8.72
N VAL A 68 -1.39 5.24 -9.71
CA VAL A 68 -0.93 6.64 -9.81
C VAL A 68 -1.84 7.40 -10.74
N GLY A 69 -2.58 8.35 -10.19
CA GLY A 69 -3.51 9.22 -10.91
C GLY A 69 -2.93 10.62 -11.15
N PHE A 70 -3.10 11.15 -12.33
CA PHE A 70 -2.71 12.53 -12.68
C PHE A 70 -3.53 13.08 -13.85
N ASN A 71 -3.54 14.40 -14.00
CA ASN A 71 -4.16 15.04 -15.14
C ASN A 71 -3.18 15.15 -16.30
N SER A 72 -3.65 14.91 -17.52
CA SER A 72 -2.93 15.14 -18.76
C SER A 72 -3.80 15.98 -19.72
N ASP A 73 -3.23 16.39 -20.84
CA ASP A 73 -3.98 17.11 -21.88
C ASP A 73 -5.10 16.24 -22.48
N ASP A 74 -4.94 14.92 -22.43
CA ASP A 74 -5.93 13.94 -22.91
C ASP A 74 -6.95 13.55 -21.81
N GLY A 75 -6.91 14.19 -20.62
CA GLY A 75 -7.80 13.91 -19.50
C GLY A 75 -7.10 13.26 -18.30
N VAL A 76 -7.88 12.63 -17.43
CA VAL A 76 -7.36 11.94 -16.24
C VAL A 76 -6.78 10.59 -16.61
N ILE A 77 -5.55 10.36 -16.20
CA ILE A 77 -4.82 9.10 -16.40
C ILE A 77 -4.66 8.41 -15.04
N VAL A 78 -4.81 7.08 -15.02
CA VAL A 78 -4.45 6.24 -13.87
C VAL A 78 -3.59 5.09 -14.36
N ILE A 79 -2.39 4.94 -13.80
CA ILE A 79 -1.43 3.90 -14.18
C ILE A 79 -1.13 3.02 -12.96
N PRO A 80 -1.30 1.69 -13.04
CA PRO A 80 -0.77 0.78 -12.02
C PRO A 80 0.76 0.72 -12.17
N MET A 81 1.47 0.91 -11.07
CA MET A 81 2.93 0.92 -11.02
C MET A 81 3.41 0.15 -9.79
N THR A 82 4.54 -0.54 -9.93
CA THR A 82 5.31 -0.97 -8.75
C THR A 82 5.90 0.26 -8.08
N TYR A 83 6.04 0.21 -6.77
CA TYR A 83 6.61 1.29 -5.98
C TYR A 83 7.45 0.74 -4.83
N ALA A 84 8.18 1.60 -4.17
CA ALA A 84 8.74 1.32 -2.85
C ALA A 84 8.60 2.55 -1.97
N ARG A 85 8.64 2.36 -0.66
CA ARG A 85 8.76 3.45 0.30
C ARG A 85 10.23 3.63 0.69
N LEU A 86 10.71 4.86 0.59
CA LEU A 86 12.05 5.26 0.98
C LEU A 86 11.94 6.43 1.97
N GLY A 87 12.04 6.13 3.27
CA GLY A 87 11.74 7.13 4.29
C GLY A 87 10.30 7.64 4.22
N ASP A 88 10.13 8.94 4.08
CA ASP A 88 8.84 9.63 3.97
C ASP A 88 8.41 9.85 2.51
N GLU A 89 8.96 9.09 1.58
CA GLU A 89 8.67 9.23 0.16
C GLU A 89 8.27 7.90 -0.47
N LEU A 90 7.39 7.97 -1.45
CA LEU A 90 7.15 6.87 -2.40
C LEU A 90 8.04 7.07 -3.61
N VAL A 91 8.83 6.08 -3.94
CA VAL A 91 9.59 6.06 -5.18
C VAL A 91 8.86 5.20 -6.23
N LEU A 92 8.79 5.73 -7.45
CA LEU A 92 8.17 5.11 -8.62
C LEU A 92 9.21 5.07 -9.74
N HIS A 93 9.12 4.09 -10.64
CA HIS A 93 10.04 4.04 -11.76
C HIS A 93 9.37 3.59 -13.05
N GLY A 94 10.00 3.93 -14.16
CA GLY A 94 9.59 3.44 -15.47
C GLY A 94 10.56 3.88 -16.57
N ALA A 95 10.26 3.49 -17.80
CA ALA A 95 11.12 3.84 -18.93
C ALA A 95 11.03 5.33 -19.27
N VAL A 96 12.15 5.97 -19.55
CA VAL A 96 12.22 7.36 -20.07
C VAL A 96 11.37 7.52 -21.34
N ALA A 97 11.29 6.48 -22.17
CA ALA A 97 10.46 6.45 -23.37
C ALA A 97 8.94 6.39 -23.08
N SER A 98 8.54 6.26 -21.81
CA SER A 98 7.12 6.28 -21.46
C SER A 98 6.53 7.66 -21.71
N ARG A 99 5.51 7.71 -22.58
CA ARG A 99 4.79 8.94 -22.95
C ARG A 99 4.35 9.78 -21.74
N TRP A 100 4.03 9.15 -20.63
CA TRP A 100 3.49 9.82 -19.46
C TRP A 100 4.58 10.24 -18.47
N LEU A 101 5.59 9.39 -18.25
CA LEU A 101 6.62 9.64 -17.25
C LEU A 101 7.53 10.82 -17.61
N SER A 102 7.83 11.02 -18.89
CA SER A 102 8.57 12.21 -19.35
C SER A 102 7.85 13.53 -19.01
N SER A 103 6.53 13.50 -18.84
CA SER A 103 5.78 14.72 -18.46
C SER A 103 5.96 15.15 -17.00
N PHE A 104 6.67 14.37 -16.19
CA PHE A 104 6.93 14.68 -14.78
C PHE A 104 8.22 15.48 -14.53
N GLU A 105 9.01 15.75 -15.56
CA GLU A 105 10.29 16.48 -15.43
C GLU A 105 10.17 17.84 -14.76
N GLN A 106 9.03 18.52 -14.90
CA GLN A 106 8.77 19.82 -14.29
C GLN A 106 8.05 19.74 -12.95
N GLY A 107 7.88 18.54 -12.41
CA GLY A 107 7.00 18.26 -11.27
C GLY A 107 5.53 18.27 -11.68
N ARG A 108 4.76 17.29 -11.22
CA ARG A 108 3.34 17.16 -11.54
C ARG A 108 2.55 16.70 -10.33
N PRO A 109 1.41 17.34 -10.03
CA PRO A 109 0.50 16.84 -9.01
C PRO A 109 0.00 15.44 -9.35
N VAL A 110 0.05 14.55 -8.36
CA VAL A 110 -0.40 13.17 -8.45
C VAL A 110 -1.25 12.77 -7.25
N SER A 111 -2.06 11.75 -7.45
CA SER A 111 -2.62 10.94 -6.36
C SER A 111 -2.09 9.53 -6.47
N VAL A 112 -1.62 8.95 -5.36
CA VAL A 112 -1.11 7.58 -5.30
C VAL A 112 -2.01 6.79 -4.36
N CYS A 113 -2.68 5.76 -4.88
CA CYS A 113 -3.57 4.91 -4.11
C CYS A 113 -2.99 3.50 -4.01
N VAL A 114 -2.91 2.99 -2.78
CA VAL A 114 -2.60 1.57 -2.49
C VAL A 114 -3.78 0.98 -1.73
N THR A 115 -4.22 -0.22 -2.11
CA THR A 115 -5.33 -0.91 -1.47
C THR A 115 -4.98 -2.37 -1.26
N LEU A 116 -5.17 -2.83 -0.02
CA LEU A 116 -5.10 -4.22 0.39
C LEU A 116 -6.52 -4.72 0.64
N LEU A 117 -6.89 -5.83 0.00
CA LEU A 117 -8.20 -6.44 0.17
C LEU A 117 -8.07 -7.61 1.14
N ASP A 118 -8.70 -7.49 2.30
CA ASP A 118 -8.54 -8.42 3.43
C ASP A 118 -9.72 -9.40 3.58
N GLY A 119 -10.85 -9.15 2.90
CA GLY A 119 -11.97 -10.10 2.95
C GLY A 119 -13.26 -9.62 2.29
N LEU A 120 -14.12 -10.57 1.98
CA LEU A 120 -15.48 -10.33 1.49
C LEU A 120 -16.46 -10.47 2.66
N VAL A 121 -17.35 -9.51 2.83
CA VAL A 121 -18.29 -9.45 3.94
C VAL A 121 -19.68 -9.75 3.41
N LEU A 122 -20.23 -10.88 3.83
CA LEU A 122 -21.55 -11.37 3.44
C LEU A 122 -22.57 -11.07 4.55
N ALA A 123 -23.62 -10.38 4.20
CA ALA A 123 -24.68 -9.94 5.10
C ALA A 123 -26.02 -10.64 4.77
N GLN A 124 -27.05 -10.45 5.59
CA GLN A 124 -28.42 -10.94 5.33
C GLN A 124 -29.03 -10.27 4.09
N SER A 125 -28.79 -8.97 3.95
CA SER A 125 -29.27 -8.16 2.85
C SER A 125 -28.21 -7.97 1.77
N ALA A 126 -28.58 -8.06 0.50
CA ALA A 126 -27.70 -7.73 -0.61
C ALA A 126 -27.12 -6.31 -0.52
N PHE A 127 -27.85 -5.38 0.07
CA PHE A 127 -27.44 -4.01 0.28
C PHE A 127 -26.32 -3.88 1.32
N SER A 128 -26.29 -4.77 2.32
CA SER A 128 -25.34 -4.72 3.44
C SER A 128 -24.04 -5.49 3.18
N HIS A 129 -23.90 -6.17 2.04
CA HIS A 129 -22.62 -6.77 1.65
C HIS A 129 -21.53 -5.72 1.54
N SER A 130 -20.28 -6.10 1.88
CA SER A 130 -19.15 -5.17 1.92
C SER A 130 -17.82 -5.91 1.72
N MET A 131 -16.72 -5.19 1.89
CA MET A 131 -15.37 -5.73 1.89
C MET A 131 -14.61 -5.23 3.10
N ASN A 132 -13.74 -6.06 3.67
CA ASN A 132 -12.70 -5.63 4.60
C ASN A 132 -11.46 -5.25 3.78
N TYR A 133 -10.87 -4.12 4.11
CA TYR A 133 -9.75 -3.55 3.36
C TYR A 133 -8.94 -2.57 4.20
N ARG A 134 -7.72 -2.37 3.80
CA ARG A 134 -6.85 -1.29 4.23
C ARG A 134 -6.42 -0.50 2.99
N SER A 135 -6.54 0.81 3.02
CA SER A 135 -6.16 1.64 1.88
C SER A 135 -5.54 2.95 2.33
N ILE A 136 -4.65 3.49 1.49
CA ILE A 136 -4.09 4.82 1.63
C ILE A 136 -4.21 5.57 0.31
N VAL A 137 -4.47 6.86 0.41
CA VAL A 137 -4.39 7.79 -0.73
C VAL A 137 -3.45 8.92 -0.33
N CYS A 138 -2.33 9.03 -1.04
CA CYS A 138 -1.37 10.12 -0.90
C CYS A 138 -1.58 11.14 -2.01
N PHE A 139 -1.44 12.42 -1.70
CA PHE A 139 -1.43 13.53 -2.66
C PHE A 139 -0.08 14.24 -2.57
N GLY A 140 0.51 14.53 -3.70
CA GLY A 140 1.80 15.21 -3.74
C GLY A 140 2.15 15.71 -5.12
N VAL A 141 3.33 16.28 -5.22
CA VAL A 141 3.96 16.59 -6.50
C VAL A 141 5.06 15.57 -6.74
N ALA A 142 4.90 14.79 -7.80
CA ALA A 142 5.95 13.86 -8.21
C ALA A 142 7.11 14.65 -8.82
N THR A 143 8.33 14.40 -8.33
CA THR A 143 9.58 15.03 -8.79
C THR A 143 10.54 13.97 -9.29
N VAL A 144 11.37 14.32 -10.28
CA VAL A 144 12.38 13.40 -10.84
C VAL A 144 13.60 13.34 -9.93
N VAL A 145 14.05 12.14 -9.62
CA VAL A 145 15.34 11.88 -8.97
C VAL A 145 16.40 11.89 -10.06
N ASN A 146 17.24 12.93 -10.10
CA ASN A 146 18.19 13.15 -11.21
C ASN A 146 19.60 12.65 -10.93
N ASP A 147 19.99 12.51 -9.66
CA ASP A 147 21.33 12.07 -9.28
C ASP A 147 21.44 10.54 -9.25
N GLU A 148 22.62 10.04 -9.65
CA GLU A 148 22.87 8.60 -9.75
C GLU A 148 22.83 7.88 -8.39
N ALA A 149 23.19 8.55 -7.31
CA ALA A 149 23.15 7.98 -5.96
C ALA A 149 21.69 7.74 -5.53
N GLY A 150 20.82 8.75 -5.69
CA GLY A 150 19.39 8.65 -5.40
C GLY A 150 18.69 7.61 -6.28
N LYS A 151 19.05 7.51 -7.57
CA LYS A 151 18.53 6.44 -8.44
C LYS A 151 18.95 5.05 -7.96
N SER A 152 20.22 4.88 -7.59
CA SER A 152 20.73 3.61 -7.07
C SER A 152 20.02 3.19 -5.78
N GLU A 153 19.81 4.15 -4.87
CA GLU A 153 19.07 3.92 -3.63
C GLU A 153 17.61 3.53 -3.91
N ALA A 154 16.95 4.19 -4.86
CA ALA A 154 15.60 3.84 -5.28
C ALA A 154 15.54 2.43 -5.90
N PHE A 155 16.48 2.06 -6.77
CA PHE A 155 16.54 0.71 -7.35
C PHE A 155 16.71 -0.38 -6.27
N LYS A 156 17.58 -0.10 -5.28
CA LYS A 156 17.73 -0.98 -4.14
C LYS A 156 16.41 -1.09 -3.36
N ALA A 157 15.78 0.04 -3.06
CA ALA A 157 14.51 0.08 -2.33
C ALA A 157 13.41 -0.72 -3.06
N PHE A 158 13.31 -0.67 -4.39
CA PHE A 158 12.36 -1.48 -5.16
C PHE A 158 12.60 -2.98 -4.97
N LEU A 159 13.85 -3.43 -5.05
CA LEU A 159 14.14 -4.85 -4.87
C LEU A 159 13.91 -5.29 -3.43
N ASP A 160 14.36 -4.52 -2.44
CA ASP A 160 14.18 -4.85 -1.04
C ASP A 160 12.71 -4.86 -0.61
N HIS A 161 11.88 -4.00 -1.23
CA HIS A 161 10.44 -3.96 -1.00
C HIS A 161 9.72 -5.20 -1.54
N HIS A 162 10.09 -5.64 -2.74
CA HIS A 162 9.40 -6.74 -3.41
C HIS A 162 10.06 -8.10 -3.17
N ILE A 163 11.39 -8.15 -3.14
CA ILE A 163 12.19 -9.38 -3.07
C ILE A 163 13.41 -9.12 -2.18
N PRO A 164 13.23 -9.05 -0.84
CA PRO A 164 14.34 -8.80 0.08
C PRO A 164 15.51 -9.78 -0.13
N GLY A 165 16.74 -9.25 -0.19
CA GLY A 165 17.96 -10.03 -0.45
C GLY A 165 18.31 -10.19 -1.93
N ARG A 166 17.44 -9.74 -2.86
CA ARG A 166 17.72 -9.89 -4.29
C ARG A 166 18.73 -8.87 -4.81
N TRP A 167 18.82 -7.69 -4.19
CA TRP A 167 19.75 -6.65 -4.61
C TRP A 167 21.20 -7.14 -4.57
N GLU A 168 21.58 -7.83 -3.52
CA GLU A 168 22.92 -8.37 -3.32
C GLU A 168 23.20 -9.60 -4.21
N ASP A 169 22.16 -10.32 -4.63
CA ASP A 169 22.26 -11.51 -5.48
C ASP A 169 21.92 -11.22 -6.95
N SER A 170 22.12 -9.99 -7.40
CA SER A 170 21.91 -9.58 -8.78
C SER A 170 22.91 -8.52 -9.22
N ARG A 171 23.19 -8.47 -10.53
CA ARG A 171 23.99 -7.39 -11.11
C ARG A 171 23.27 -6.06 -10.97
N GLN A 172 23.97 -5.06 -10.48
CA GLN A 172 23.48 -3.70 -10.40
C GLN A 172 23.22 -3.11 -11.80
N PRO A 173 22.25 -2.17 -11.96
CA PRO A 173 22.05 -1.46 -13.21
C PRO A 173 23.33 -0.76 -13.69
N ASP A 174 23.63 -0.85 -14.97
CA ASP A 174 24.73 -0.08 -15.57
C ASP A 174 24.24 1.37 -15.90
N ALA A 175 25.18 2.22 -16.31
CA ALA A 175 24.89 3.63 -16.61
C ALA A 175 23.88 3.80 -17.75
N LYS A 176 23.82 2.86 -18.71
CA LYS A 176 22.85 2.90 -19.81
C LYS A 176 21.45 2.53 -19.31
N GLU A 177 21.34 1.53 -18.46
CA GLU A 177 20.08 1.09 -17.85
C GLU A 177 19.53 2.14 -16.89
N SER A 178 20.40 2.75 -16.05
CA SER A 178 20.08 3.88 -15.19
C SER A 178 19.59 5.08 -16.01
N GLY A 179 20.31 5.43 -17.07
CA GLY A 179 19.94 6.52 -17.99
C GLY A 179 18.63 6.28 -18.76
N ALA A 180 18.26 5.02 -19.01
CA ALA A 180 17.00 4.65 -19.66
C ALA A 180 15.80 4.61 -18.70
N THR A 181 16.04 4.76 -17.39
CA THR A 181 15.02 4.69 -16.34
C THR A 181 14.80 6.06 -15.71
N ILE A 182 13.55 6.50 -15.66
CA ILE A 182 13.13 7.64 -14.85
C ILE A 182 12.70 7.12 -13.48
N VAL A 183 13.18 7.78 -12.43
CA VAL A 183 12.76 7.56 -11.05
C VAL A 183 12.05 8.81 -10.56
N LEU A 184 10.87 8.63 -9.99
CA LEU A 184 10.05 9.70 -9.41
C LEU A 184 9.97 9.51 -7.90
N SER A 185 9.99 10.61 -7.17
CA SER A 185 9.71 10.68 -5.74
C SER A 185 8.41 11.44 -5.48
N VAL A 186 7.57 10.92 -4.57
CA VAL A 186 6.31 11.52 -4.13
C VAL A 186 6.29 11.53 -2.60
N PRO A 187 6.17 12.70 -1.94
CA PRO A 187 6.14 12.76 -0.48
C PRO A 187 4.87 12.11 0.10
N ILE A 188 5.02 11.46 1.27
CA ILE A 188 3.93 10.83 2.02
C ILE A 188 3.47 11.77 3.16
N ASP A 189 3.21 13.03 2.86
CA ASP A 189 2.81 14.00 3.88
C ASP A 189 1.30 14.25 3.85
N GLU A 190 0.75 14.59 2.70
CA GLU A 190 -0.68 14.81 2.50
C GLU A 190 -1.37 13.50 2.11
N ALA A 191 -1.87 12.76 3.10
CA ALA A 191 -2.44 11.43 2.87
C ALA A 191 -3.59 11.13 3.85
N SER A 192 -4.39 10.14 3.53
CA SER A 192 -5.39 9.57 4.41
C SER A 192 -5.46 8.06 4.27
N ILE A 193 -5.70 7.40 5.39
CA ILE A 193 -5.89 5.95 5.48
C ILE A 193 -7.38 5.69 5.68
N LYS A 194 -7.87 4.60 5.08
CA LYS A 194 -9.20 4.10 5.37
C LYS A 194 -9.16 2.60 5.57
N VAL A 195 -9.67 2.14 6.72
CA VAL A 195 -9.66 0.74 7.13
C VAL A 195 -11.07 0.28 7.47
N ARG A 196 -11.44 -0.89 6.99
CA ARG A 196 -12.60 -1.65 7.45
C ARG A 196 -12.17 -3.08 7.76
N SER A 197 -12.39 -3.51 9.00
CA SER A 197 -12.02 -4.84 9.48
C SER A 197 -13.10 -5.39 10.43
N CYS A 198 -14.36 -5.37 9.99
CA CYS A 198 -15.46 -5.75 10.85
C CYS A 198 -16.39 -6.80 10.20
N PRO A 199 -17.18 -7.54 11.01
CA PRO A 199 -18.17 -8.47 10.53
C PRO A 199 -19.30 -7.77 9.74
N PRO A 200 -20.26 -8.52 9.19
CA PRO A 200 -21.47 -7.95 8.62
C PRO A 200 -22.22 -7.07 9.61
N GLN A 201 -22.82 -6.00 9.10
CA GLN A 201 -23.63 -5.05 9.87
C GLN A 201 -25.00 -4.97 9.19
N ASP A 202 -25.88 -5.90 9.54
CA ASP A 202 -27.26 -5.90 9.05
C ASP A 202 -28.13 -4.93 9.85
N SER A 203 -29.15 -4.36 9.21
CA SER A 203 -30.16 -3.59 9.89
C SER A 203 -31.09 -4.48 10.71
N GLU A 204 -31.73 -3.93 11.75
CA GLU A 204 -32.65 -4.71 12.61
C GLU A 204 -33.75 -5.42 11.81
N LYS A 205 -34.27 -4.82 10.74
CA LYS A 205 -35.29 -5.40 9.88
C LYS A 205 -34.82 -6.62 9.09
N ASP A 206 -33.50 -6.76 8.89
CA ASP A 206 -32.89 -7.84 8.13
C ASP A 206 -32.35 -8.95 9.06
N MET A 207 -32.40 -8.75 10.37
CA MET A 207 -31.97 -9.76 11.34
C MET A 207 -32.90 -10.98 11.31
N GLY A 208 -32.32 -12.18 11.25
CA GLY A 208 -33.09 -13.43 11.32
C GLY A 208 -33.69 -13.92 10.00
N LEU A 209 -33.32 -13.35 8.84
CA LEU A 209 -33.78 -13.83 7.53
C LEU A 209 -33.29 -15.24 7.18
N GLY A 210 -32.34 -15.80 7.96
CA GLY A 210 -31.88 -17.18 7.81
C GLY A 210 -30.81 -17.38 6.74
N TYR A 211 -30.32 -16.32 6.10
CA TYR A 211 -29.18 -16.45 5.19
C TYR A 211 -27.87 -16.54 5.97
N TRP A 212 -26.90 -17.29 5.43
CA TRP A 212 -25.58 -17.35 6.00
C TRP A 212 -24.89 -15.98 5.93
N THR A 213 -24.27 -15.52 7.04
CA THR A 213 -23.53 -14.28 7.13
C THR A 213 -22.15 -14.51 7.70
N GLY A 214 -21.19 -13.71 7.27
CA GLY A 214 -19.81 -13.83 7.76
C GLY A 214 -18.82 -13.13 6.88
N VAL A 215 -17.53 -13.45 7.08
CA VAL A 215 -16.42 -12.92 6.29
C VAL A 215 -15.69 -14.08 5.62
N ILE A 216 -15.41 -13.93 4.34
CA ILE A 216 -14.46 -14.79 3.63
C ILE A 216 -13.13 -14.03 3.63
N PRO A 217 -12.12 -14.47 4.42
CA PRO A 217 -10.79 -13.84 4.41
C PRO A 217 -10.15 -13.98 3.03
N LEU A 218 -9.39 -12.97 2.62
CA LEU A 218 -8.60 -13.00 1.39
C LEU A 218 -7.13 -12.79 1.75
N GLU A 219 -6.27 -13.68 1.28
CA GLU A 219 -4.84 -13.64 1.49
C GLU A 219 -4.12 -13.79 0.14
N LEU A 220 -3.13 -12.95 -0.10
CA LEU A 220 -2.21 -13.11 -1.22
C LEU A 220 -1.03 -13.96 -0.77
N THR A 221 -1.00 -15.22 -1.19
CA THR A 221 0.02 -16.19 -0.78
C THR A 221 0.97 -16.48 -1.94
N PRO A 222 2.30 -16.43 -1.72
CA PRO A 222 3.28 -16.87 -2.72
C PRO A 222 3.08 -18.35 -3.06
N GLY A 223 3.20 -18.70 -4.34
CA GLY A 223 3.25 -20.06 -4.79
C GLY A 223 4.68 -20.64 -4.73
N GLU A 224 4.83 -21.89 -5.16
CA GLU A 224 6.15 -22.50 -5.33
C GLU A 224 6.95 -21.77 -6.43
N ALA A 225 8.26 -21.54 -6.16
CA ALA A 225 9.13 -20.87 -7.11
C ALA A 225 9.34 -21.74 -8.36
N ILE A 226 9.15 -21.16 -9.54
CA ILE A 226 9.30 -21.83 -10.83
C ILE A 226 10.63 -21.41 -11.45
N PRO A 227 11.62 -22.32 -11.56
CA PRO A 227 12.91 -21.99 -12.19
C PRO A 227 12.75 -21.59 -13.67
N TYR A 228 13.57 -20.65 -14.12
CA TYR A 228 13.64 -20.32 -15.54
C TYR A 228 14.22 -21.50 -16.33
N PRO A 229 13.56 -21.99 -17.41
CA PRO A 229 13.99 -23.20 -18.11
C PRO A 229 15.38 -23.15 -18.73
N ALA A 230 15.88 -21.95 -19.06
CA ALA A 230 17.22 -21.76 -19.63
C ALA A 230 18.28 -21.41 -18.56
N MET A 231 17.97 -21.55 -17.26
CA MET A 231 18.94 -21.39 -16.19
C MET A 231 19.97 -22.53 -16.24
N GLU A 232 21.22 -22.22 -15.88
CA GLU A 232 22.29 -23.22 -15.81
C GLU A 232 21.89 -24.37 -14.88
N PRO A 233 22.10 -25.64 -15.29
CA PRO A 233 21.80 -26.79 -14.46
C PRO A 233 22.58 -26.79 -13.14
N GLY A 234 21.93 -27.18 -12.06
CA GLY A 234 22.58 -27.33 -10.75
C GLY A 234 22.67 -26.06 -9.91
N LYS A 235 22.00 -24.97 -10.33
CA LYS A 235 21.88 -23.78 -9.51
C LYS A 235 20.71 -23.95 -8.53
N ASP A 236 21.02 -23.98 -7.24
CA ASP A 236 20.01 -24.10 -6.18
C ASP A 236 19.13 -22.83 -6.08
N VAL A 237 17.90 -23.04 -5.66
CA VAL A 237 17.00 -21.93 -5.33
C VAL A 237 17.53 -21.24 -4.07
N PRO A 238 17.82 -19.93 -4.10
CA PRO A 238 18.28 -19.20 -2.92
C PRO A 238 17.27 -19.23 -1.78
N ASP A 239 17.74 -19.14 -0.54
CA ASP A 239 16.89 -19.23 0.63
C ASP A 239 15.83 -18.11 0.70
N TYR A 240 16.17 -16.89 0.31
CA TYR A 240 15.22 -15.77 0.26
C TYR A 240 14.11 -15.97 -0.79
N VAL A 241 14.34 -16.79 -1.83
CA VAL A 241 13.32 -17.19 -2.82
C VAL A 241 12.48 -18.34 -2.28
N ARG A 242 13.14 -19.37 -1.70
CA ARG A 242 12.49 -20.57 -1.15
C ARG A 242 11.55 -20.21 0.00
N ASN A 243 11.98 -19.27 0.85
CA ASN A 243 11.28 -18.84 2.04
C ASN A 243 10.60 -17.47 1.83
N TYR A 244 10.33 -17.09 0.56
CA TYR A 244 9.71 -15.81 0.29
C TYR A 244 8.36 -15.69 1.00
N ALA A 245 8.25 -14.68 1.81
CA ALA A 245 6.99 -14.28 2.44
C ALA A 245 6.78 -12.78 2.17
N ARG A 246 5.54 -12.39 1.91
CA ARG A 246 5.22 -10.96 1.87
C ARG A 246 5.48 -10.36 3.25
N PRO A 247 6.01 -9.14 3.32
CA PRO A 247 6.10 -8.44 4.59
C PRO A 247 4.67 -8.14 5.08
N ILE A 248 4.12 -9.05 5.89
CA ILE A 248 2.90 -8.78 6.66
C ILE A 248 3.40 -8.16 7.95
N ARG A 249 3.42 -6.85 8.02
CA ARG A 249 3.69 -6.12 9.26
C ARG A 249 2.35 -5.93 9.95
N GLY A 250 2.05 -6.82 10.91
CA GLY A 250 0.92 -6.71 11.82
C GLY A 250 1.12 -5.60 12.84
#